data_c1c13951476b7b4c8aade83563c32b36
#
_entry.id   c1c13951476b7b4c8aade83563c32b36
#
_cell.length_a   1.000
_cell.length_b   1.000
_cell.length_c   1.000
_cell.angle_alpha   90.00
_cell.angle_beta   90.00
_cell.angle_gamma   90.00
#
_symmetry.space_group_name_H-M   'P 1'
#
loop_
_entity.id
_entity.type
_entity.pdbx_description
1 polymer ?
#
loop_
_entity_poly.entity_id
_entity_poly.type
_entity_poly.pdbx_seq_one_letter_code
_entity_poly.pdbx_strand_id
1 'polypeptide(L)' 'MFEAWVIVCIMYQQDACFPAQDIRGPYATHDECYERTVEMSADIITDIPLHVPVAWKCTSPGTAT' A
#
# COMPACT_ATOMS: atom_id res chain seq x y z
N MET A 1 -9.21 -13.46 2.51
CA MET A 1 -9.10 -12.32 1.63
C MET A 1 -8.18 -11.27 2.22
N PHE A 2 -7.48 -10.55 1.39
CA PHE A 2 -6.46 -9.61 1.85
C PHE A 2 -6.66 -8.23 1.26
N GLU A 3 -6.44 -7.19 2.06
CA GLU A 3 -6.47 -5.81 1.59
C GLU A 3 -5.04 -5.29 1.51
N ALA A 4 -4.74 -4.61 0.41
CA ALA A 4 -3.40 -4.08 0.17
C ALA A 4 -3.29 -2.64 0.68
N TRP A 5 -2.24 -2.37 1.43
CA TRP A 5 -1.94 -1.06 1.99
C TRP A 5 -0.50 -0.70 1.71
N VAL A 6 -0.26 0.55 1.41
CA VAL A 6 1.09 1.09 1.27
C VAL A 6 1.18 2.33 2.15
N ILE A 7 2.25 2.43 2.93
CA ILE A 7 2.51 3.61 3.72
C ILE A 7 3.36 4.55 2.88
N VAL A 8 2.87 5.76 2.68
CA VAL A 8 3.49 6.74 1.81
C VAL A 8 3.92 7.94 2.64
N CYS A 9 5.14 8.40 2.43
CA CYS A 9 5.66 9.59 3.10
C CYS A 9 6.00 10.66 2.07
N ILE A 10 5.89 11.92 2.48
CA ILE A 10 6.27 13.04 1.63
C ILE A 10 7.77 13.29 1.82
N MET A 11 8.50 13.39 0.71
CA MET A 11 9.95 13.35 0.69
C MET A 11 10.64 14.36 1.60
N TYR A 12 10.18 15.58 1.64
CA TYR A 12 10.82 16.61 2.46
C TYR A 12 10.12 16.86 3.79
N GLN A 13 9.15 16.04 4.12
CA GLN A 13 8.42 16.15 5.36
C GLN A 13 8.29 14.76 5.96
N GLN A 14 9.32 14.34 6.67
CA GLN A 14 9.42 12.96 7.17
C GLN A 14 8.29 12.59 8.11
N ASP A 15 7.65 13.56 8.75
CA ASP A 15 6.53 13.30 9.64
C ASP A 15 5.21 13.20 8.90
N ALA A 16 5.18 13.51 7.62
CA ALA A 16 3.95 13.49 6.84
C ALA A 16 3.83 12.17 6.10
N CYS A 17 3.37 11.16 6.79
CA CYS A 17 3.14 9.83 6.22
C CYS A 17 1.67 9.47 6.38
N PHE A 18 1.14 8.73 5.42
CA PHE A 18 -0.24 8.28 5.48
C PHE A 18 -0.39 6.90 4.85
N PRO A 19 -1.38 6.13 5.31
CA PRO A 19 -1.67 4.83 4.67
C PRO A 19 -2.52 5.04 3.43
N ALA A 20 -2.12 4.39 2.34
CA ALA A 20 -2.89 4.37 1.10
C ALA A 20 -3.46 2.98 0.91
N GLN A 21 -4.78 2.87 0.91
CA GLN A 21 -5.46 1.60 0.74
C GLN A 21 -5.78 1.38 -0.74
N ASP A 22 -5.60 0.14 -1.21
CA ASP A 22 -6.01 -0.23 -2.54
C ASP A 22 -7.53 -0.34 -2.61
N ILE A 23 -8.12 0.28 -3.62
CA ILE A 23 -9.56 0.27 -3.82
C ILE A 23 -10.04 -0.92 -4.66
N ARG A 24 -9.11 -1.67 -5.25
CA ARG A 24 -9.48 -2.81 -6.10
C ARG A 24 -9.69 -4.11 -5.32
N GLY A 25 -9.05 -4.24 -4.16
CA GLY A 25 -9.17 -5.42 -3.35
C GLY A 25 -10.60 -5.70 -2.91
N PRO A 26 -10.81 -6.75 -2.16
CA PRO A 26 -9.79 -7.62 -1.57
C PRO A 26 -9.25 -8.68 -2.53
N TYR A 27 -8.14 -9.28 -2.16
CA TYR A 27 -7.46 -10.30 -2.95
C TYR A 27 -7.57 -11.66 -2.26
N ALA A 28 -7.67 -12.70 -3.05
CA ALA A 28 -7.87 -14.05 -2.52
C ALA A 28 -6.63 -14.61 -1.83
N THR A 29 -5.45 -14.23 -2.31
CA THR A 29 -4.19 -14.75 -1.76
C THR A 29 -3.28 -13.61 -1.33
N HIS A 30 -2.36 -13.94 -0.42
CA HIS A 30 -1.35 -12.99 0.03
C HIS A 30 -0.44 -12.57 -1.13
N ASP A 31 -0.11 -13.49 -2.01
CA ASP A 31 0.76 -13.19 -3.16
C ASP A 31 0.14 -12.16 -4.08
N GLU A 32 -1.15 -12.28 -4.36
CA GLU A 32 -1.85 -11.29 -5.18
C GLU A 32 -1.85 -9.92 -4.50
N CYS A 33 -2.07 -9.90 -3.20
CA CYS A 33 -2.03 -8.68 -2.42
C CYS A 33 -0.64 -8.04 -2.47
N TYR A 34 0.40 -8.84 -2.29
CA TYR A 34 1.77 -8.36 -2.35
C TYR A 34 2.09 -7.76 -3.73
N GLU A 35 1.73 -8.44 -4.80
CA GLU A 35 1.96 -7.93 -6.15
C GLU A 35 1.27 -6.59 -6.35
N ARG A 36 0.08 -6.43 -5.79
CA ARG A 36 -0.63 -5.15 -5.89
C ARG A 36 0.09 -4.05 -5.12
N THR A 37 0.66 -4.34 -3.96
CA THR A 37 1.43 -3.34 -3.23
C THR A 37 2.65 -2.88 -4.01
N VAL A 38 3.29 -3.78 -4.74
CA VAL A 38 4.41 -3.43 -5.62
C VAL A 38 3.96 -2.51 -6.74
N GLU A 39 2.83 -2.80 -7.37
CA GLU A 39 2.27 -1.93 -8.40
C GLU A 39 1.91 -0.56 -7.86
N MET A 40 1.27 -0.50 -6.70
CA MET A 40 0.92 0.76 -6.05
C MET A 40 2.16 1.58 -5.75
N SER A 41 3.22 0.94 -5.27
CA SER A 41 4.47 1.62 -4.98
C SER A 41 5.09 2.22 -6.22
N ALA A 42 5.09 1.47 -7.32
CA ALA A 42 5.61 1.96 -8.59
C ALA A 42 4.79 3.14 -9.12
N ASP A 43 3.48 3.06 -9.00
CA ASP A 43 2.59 4.14 -9.44
C ASP A 43 2.81 5.41 -8.62
N ILE A 44 3.00 5.27 -7.31
CA ILE A 44 3.25 6.41 -6.44
C ILE A 44 4.54 7.12 -6.85
N ILE A 45 5.60 6.37 -7.08
CA ILE A 45 6.89 6.94 -7.48
C ILE A 45 6.78 7.63 -8.83
N THR A 46 6.03 7.05 -9.75
CA THR A 46 5.93 7.54 -11.12
C THR A 46 4.96 8.71 -11.26
N ASP A 47 3.81 8.63 -10.60
CA ASP A 47 2.71 9.56 -10.85
C ASP A 47 2.59 10.66 -9.82
N ILE A 48 3.08 10.47 -8.61
CA ILE A 48 2.94 11.44 -7.54
C ILE A 48 4.32 11.95 -7.13
N PRO A 49 4.68 13.17 -7.51
CA PRO A 49 6.01 13.71 -7.18
C PRO A 49 6.16 13.90 -5.67
N LEU A 50 7.39 13.75 -5.20
CA LEU A 50 7.78 13.98 -3.80
C LEU A 50 7.16 13.00 -2.80
N HIS A 51 6.53 11.94 -3.28
CA HIS A 51 5.98 10.90 -2.44
C HIS A 51 6.79 9.63 -2.59
N VAL A 52 7.06 8.96 -1.47
CA VAL A 52 7.83 7.71 -1.47
C VAL A 52 7.10 6.65 -0.66
N PRO A 53 6.96 5.45 -1.20
CA PRO A 53 6.44 4.33 -0.43
C PRO A 53 7.53 3.82 0.51
N VAL A 54 7.23 3.72 1.80
CA VAL A 54 8.22 3.31 2.79
C VAL A 54 7.91 1.95 3.41
N ALA A 55 6.66 1.49 3.29
CA ALA A 55 6.25 0.21 3.84
C ALA A 55 5.00 -0.26 3.13
N TRP A 56 4.70 -1.53 3.29
CA TRP A 56 3.49 -2.12 2.75
C TRP A 56 2.95 -3.13 3.74
N LYS A 57 1.68 -3.45 3.62
CA LYS A 57 1.09 -4.52 4.40
C LYS A 57 -0.12 -5.10 3.68
N CYS A 58 -0.37 -6.36 3.95
CA CYS A 58 -1.57 -7.04 3.52
C CYS A 58 -2.33 -7.47 4.76
N THR A 59 -3.55 -6.98 4.91
CA THR A 59 -4.38 -7.30 6.05
C THR A 59 -5.51 -8.21 5.64
N SER A 60 -6.00 -8.99 6.57
CA SER A 60 -7.09 -9.92 6.33
C SER A 60 -8.28 -9.57 7.23
N PRO A 61 -9.04 -8.54 6.87
CA PRO A 61 -10.17 -8.13 7.69
C PRO A 61 -11.23 -9.24 7.75
N GLY A 62 -11.88 -9.33 8.87
CA GLY A 62 -12.86 -10.38 9.08
C GLY A 62 -12.28 -11.69 9.58
N THR A 63 -10.97 -11.82 9.62
CA THR A 63 -10.33 -12.95 10.26
C THR A 63 -10.24 -12.63 11.73
N ALA A 64 -10.98 -13.35 12.52
CA ALA A 64 -11.13 -13.06 13.94
C ALA A 64 -9.95 -13.55 14.77
N THR A 65 -8.83 -13.41 14.30
CA THR A 65 -7.64 -13.89 15.00
C THR A 65 -6.72 -12.76 15.32
#